data_54d2b7ce8f3045344f74d6a7e6950eb0
#
_entry.id   54d2b7ce8f3045344f74d6a7e6950eb0
#
_cell.length_a   1.000
_cell.length_b   1.000
_cell.length_c   1.000
_cell.angle_alpha   90.00
_cell.angle_beta   90.00
_cell.angle_gamma   90.00
#
_symmetry.space_group_name_H-M   'P 1'
#
loop_
_entity.id
_entity.type
_entity.pdbx_description
1 polymer ?
#
loop_
_entity_poly.entity_id
_entity_poly.type
_entity_poly.pdbx_seq_one_letter_code
_entity_poly.pdbx_strand_id
1 'polypeptide(L)'
;MAGQVNMRLSNAQLVPDKITRLMNPRDRAAFGILIPEERRRKVEATAENELQKLCEQELFRHEIEFLHLSPRAREKKGWPDLTFVLSGMPMAVELKTVTGRLSPDQERVLSRMQANGWQTYVVRSFDVFKSLLEVQHA
;
A
#
# COMPACT_ATOMS: atom_id res chain seq x y z
N MET A 1 14.47 7.79 -28.57
CA MET A 1 13.59 6.87 -27.81
C MET A 1 12.76 7.55 -26.72
N ALA A 2 13.28 8.51 -25.99
CA ALA A 2 12.49 9.30 -25.02
C ALA A 2 11.33 10.07 -25.64
N GLY A 3 11.42 10.50 -26.89
CA GLY A 3 10.35 11.24 -27.59
C GLY A 3 9.11 10.42 -27.97
N GLN A 4 9.24 9.11 -28.15
CA GLN A 4 8.08 8.23 -28.46
C GLN A 4 7.21 7.95 -27.24
N VAL A 5 7.80 7.88 -26.05
CA VAL A 5 7.05 7.70 -24.79
C VAL A 5 6.25 8.95 -24.46
N ASN A 6 6.83 10.11 -24.70
CA ASN A 6 6.14 11.39 -24.47
C ASN A 6 4.99 11.64 -25.48
N MET A 7 5.11 11.21 -26.74
CA MET A 7 4.03 11.33 -27.72
C MET A 7 2.81 10.46 -27.38
N ARG A 8 3.02 9.23 -26.86
CA ARG A 8 1.91 8.36 -26.42
C ARG A 8 1.20 8.91 -25.18
N LEU A 9 1.95 9.50 -24.24
CA LEU A 9 1.37 10.14 -23.06
C LEU A 9 0.62 11.43 -23.42
N SER A 10 1.13 12.22 -24.35
CA SER A 10 0.46 13.45 -24.81
C SER A 10 -0.82 13.16 -25.59
N ASN A 11 -0.87 12.10 -26.41
CA ASN A 11 -2.08 11.71 -27.12
C ASN A 11 -3.18 11.18 -26.17
N ALA A 12 -2.80 10.46 -25.11
CA ALA A 12 -3.76 10.03 -24.09
C ALA A 12 -4.32 11.21 -23.27
N GLN A 13 -3.57 12.31 -23.17
CA GLN A 13 -4.03 13.53 -22.49
C GLN A 13 -4.99 14.37 -23.33
N LEU A 14 -5.03 14.17 -24.66
CA LEU A 14 -5.89 14.92 -25.58
C LEU A 14 -7.33 14.41 -25.64
N VAL A 15 -7.61 13.21 -25.08
CA VAL A 15 -8.98 12.70 -25.03
C VAL A 15 -9.73 13.42 -23.89
N PRO A 16 -10.80 14.17 -24.20
CA PRO A 16 -11.57 14.87 -23.17
C PRO A 16 -12.07 13.90 -22.10
N ASP A 17 -11.94 14.26 -20.82
CA ASP A 17 -12.40 13.45 -19.69
C ASP A 17 -13.84 12.97 -19.83
N LYS A 18 -14.68 13.79 -20.44
CA LYS A 18 -16.08 13.48 -20.70
C LYS A 18 -16.24 12.27 -21.64
N ILE A 19 -15.43 12.17 -22.68
CA ILE A 19 -15.44 11.03 -23.61
C ILE A 19 -14.85 9.81 -22.95
N THR A 20 -13.75 9.97 -22.24
CA THR A 20 -13.08 8.89 -21.51
C THR A 20 -14.02 8.22 -20.49
N ARG A 21 -14.88 8.99 -19.83
CA ARG A 21 -15.86 8.47 -18.85
C ARG A 21 -16.99 7.69 -19.50
N LEU A 22 -17.30 7.94 -20.78
CA LEU A 22 -18.31 7.21 -21.55
C LEU A 22 -17.80 5.86 -22.09
N MET A 23 -16.48 5.67 -22.14
CA MET A 23 -15.87 4.42 -22.56
C MET A 23 -15.98 3.37 -21.47
N ASN A 24 -16.24 2.12 -21.83
CA ASN A 24 -16.20 1.04 -20.86
C ASN A 24 -14.74 0.78 -20.36
N PRO A 25 -14.55 0.21 -19.16
CA PRO A 25 -13.22 0.02 -18.61
C PRO A 25 -12.27 -0.83 -19.46
N ARG A 26 -12.81 -1.81 -20.22
CA ARG A 26 -11.99 -2.67 -21.10
C ARG A 26 -11.42 -1.90 -22.28
N ASP A 27 -12.24 -1.05 -22.89
CA ASP A 27 -11.82 -0.23 -24.04
C ASP A 27 -10.80 0.80 -23.59
N ARG A 28 -11.00 1.45 -22.44
CA ARG A 28 -10.02 2.37 -21.87
C ARG A 28 -8.68 1.67 -21.61
N ALA A 29 -8.69 0.48 -21.03
CA ALA A 29 -7.48 -0.29 -20.76
C ALA A 29 -6.74 -0.67 -22.04
N ALA A 30 -7.48 -1.06 -23.11
CA ALA A 30 -6.90 -1.41 -24.41
C ALA A 30 -6.16 -0.23 -25.05
N PHE A 31 -6.62 1.01 -24.82
CA PHE A 31 -5.98 2.23 -25.32
C PHE A 31 -4.99 2.85 -24.32
N GLY A 32 -4.79 2.25 -23.14
CA GLY A 32 -3.93 2.80 -22.09
C GLY A 32 -4.45 4.11 -21.49
N ILE A 33 -5.76 4.35 -21.60
CA ILE A 33 -6.40 5.56 -21.09
C ILE A 33 -6.89 5.32 -19.67
N LEU A 34 -6.43 6.15 -18.73
CA LEU A 34 -6.88 6.14 -17.34
C LEU A 34 -7.50 7.48 -17.00
N ILE A 35 -8.66 7.47 -16.36
CA ILE A 35 -9.22 8.70 -15.78
C ILE A 35 -8.35 9.13 -14.57
N PRO A 36 -8.39 10.41 -14.17
CA PRO A 36 -7.52 10.91 -13.08
C PRO A 36 -7.57 10.08 -11.79
N GLU A 37 -8.74 9.63 -11.40
CA GLU A 37 -8.92 8.80 -10.19
C GLU A 37 -8.26 7.43 -10.32
N GLU A 38 -8.32 6.80 -11.49
CA GLU A 38 -7.66 5.50 -11.75
C GLU A 38 -6.14 5.64 -11.75
N ARG A 39 -5.61 6.73 -12.31
CA ARG A 39 -4.17 7.04 -12.28
C ARG A 39 -3.68 7.20 -10.86
N ARG A 40 -4.40 7.97 -10.05
CA ARG A 40 -4.06 8.19 -8.65
C ARG A 40 -4.04 6.87 -7.87
N ARG A 41 -5.07 6.04 -8.00
CA ARG A 41 -5.14 4.73 -7.34
C ARG A 41 -3.98 3.82 -7.75
N LYS A 42 -3.62 3.81 -9.03
CA LYS A 42 -2.50 3.00 -9.52
C LYS A 42 -1.16 3.46 -8.95
N VAL A 43 -0.92 4.76 -8.89
CA VAL A 43 0.29 5.34 -8.29
C VAL A 43 0.35 5.04 -6.79
N GLU A 44 -0.74 5.20 -6.08
CA GLU A 44 -0.83 4.90 -4.65
C GLU A 44 -0.57 3.42 -4.38
N ALA A 45 -1.19 2.51 -5.13
CA ALA A 45 -0.97 1.08 -5.00
C ALA A 45 0.48 0.67 -5.29
N THR A 46 1.13 1.28 -6.28
CA THR A 46 2.53 1.04 -6.59
C THR A 46 3.44 1.50 -5.46
N ALA A 47 3.23 2.70 -4.92
CA ALA A 47 4.00 3.24 -3.82
C ALA A 47 3.83 2.41 -2.53
N GLU A 48 2.63 1.94 -2.25
CA GLU A 48 2.34 1.07 -1.12
C GLU A 48 3.05 -0.29 -1.25
N ASN A 49 3.05 -0.88 -2.45
CA ASN A 49 3.75 -2.13 -2.74
C ASN A 49 5.28 -1.98 -2.61
N GLU A 50 5.85 -0.86 -3.05
CA GLU A 50 7.28 -0.58 -2.89
C GLU A 50 7.66 -0.43 -1.42
N LEU A 51 6.87 0.30 -0.64
CA LEU A 51 7.07 0.43 0.80
C LEU A 51 7.01 -0.93 1.49
N GLN A 52 6.05 -1.77 1.13
CA GLN A 52 5.92 -3.12 1.66
C GLN A 52 7.17 -3.97 1.41
N LYS A 53 7.68 -3.98 0.19
CA LYS A 53 8.90 -4.72 -0.15
C LYS A 53 10.09 -4.27 0.69
N LEU A 54 10.27 -2.98 0.88
CA LEU A 54 11.35 -2.43 1.71
C LEU A 54 11.20 -2.87 3.17
N CYS A 55 10.00 -2.83 3.71
CA CYS A 55 9.72 -3.26 5.08
C CYS A 55 9.97 -4.77 5.27
N GLU A 56 9.55 -5.60 4.32
CA GLU A 56 9.80 -7.05 4.37
C GLU A 56 11.29 -7.37 4.29
N GLN A 57 12.04 -6.68 3.43
CA GLN A 57 13.49 -6.83 3.34
C GLN A 57 14.18 -6.44 4.65
N GLU A 58 13.72 -5.40 5.31
CA GLU A 58 14.27 -4.96 6.59
C GLU A 58 13.98 -5.97 7.70
N LEU A 59 12.77 -6.53 7.77
CA LEU A 59 12.43 -7.61 8.71
C LEU A 59 13.31 -8.85 8.47
N PHE A 60 13.49 -9.23 7.23
CA PHE A 60 14.37 -10.35 6.85
C PHE A 60 15.81 -10.10 7.27
N ARG A 61 16.32 -8.88 7.05
CA ARG A 61 17.69 -8.50 7.43
C ARG A 61 17.91 -8.57 8.95
N HIS A 62 16.89 -8.28 9.75
CA HIS A 62 16.91 -8.39 11.20
C HIS A 62 16.56 -9.80 11.72
N GLU A 63 16.40 -10.77 10.84
CA GLU A 63 16.03 -12.15 11.19
C GLU A 63 14.70 -12.22 11.97
N ILE A 64 13.77 -11.34 11.65
CA ILE A 64 12.43 -11.30 12.25
C ILE A 64 11.46 -12.05 11.34
N GLU A 65 10.84 -13.10 11.85
CA GLU A 65 9.77 -13.79 11.16
C GLU A 65 8.51 -12.92 11.10
N PHE A 66 7.89 -12.87 9.97
CA PHE A 66 6.70 -12.06 9.74
C PHE A 66 5.68 -12.77 8.85
N LEU A 67 4.44 -12.36 8.98
CA LEU A 67 3.37 -12.78 8.08
C LEU A 67 2.85 -11.57 7.32
N HIS A 68 2.85 -11.68 5.99
CA HIS A 68 2.16 -10.79 5.09
C HIS A 68 0.98 -11.53 4.47
N LEU A 69 -0.23 -11.02 4.68
CA LEU A 69 -1.43 -11.55 4.03
C LEU A 69 -1.78 -10.68 2.83
N SER A 70 -1.68 -11.25 1.64
CA SER A 70 -2.13 -10.57 0.44
C SER A 70 -3.64 -10.28 0.52
N PRO A 71 -4.13 -9.19 -0.10
CA PRO A 71 -5.56 -8.88 -0.10
C PRO A 71 -6.45 -10.01 -0.62
N ARG A 72 -5.92 -10.83 -1.54
CA ARG A 72 -6.65 -11.98 -2.12
C ARG A 72 -6.75 -13.19 -1.21
N ALA A 73 -5.79 -13.34 -0.28
CA ALA A 73 -5.76 -14.45 0.68
C ALA A 73 -6.41 -14.09 2.02
N ARG A 74 -6.91 -12.86 2.18
CA ARG A 74 -7.53 -12.39 3.42
C ARG A 74 -8.93 -12.96 3.56
N GLU A 75 -9.08 -13.91 4.44
CA GLU A 75 -10.41 -14.33 4.92
C GLU A 75 -11.02 -13.25 5.80
N LYS A 76 -10.19 -12.48 6.50
CA LYS A 76 -10.64 -11.40 7.38
C LYS A 76 -10.32 -10.02 6.79
N LYS A 77 -11.38 -9.32 6.45
CA LYS A 77 -11.30 -7.96 5.93
C LYS A 77 -10.74 -7.00 6.99
N GLY A 78 -9.80 -6.16 6.58
CA GLY A 78 -9.17 -5.16 7.45
C GLY A 78 -7.97 -5.66 8.24
N TRP A 79 -7.52 -6.89 8.05
CA TRP A 79 -6.29 -7.39 8.68
C TRP A 79 -5.07 -6.58 8.21
N PRO A 80 -4.14 -6.22 9.13
CA PRO A 80 -2.97 -5.41 8.79
C PRO A 80 -2.02 -6.11 7.79
N ASP A 81 -1.23 -5.31 7.08
CA ASP A 81 -0.33 -5.81 6.04
C ASP A 81 0.77 -6.71 6.59
N LEU A 82 1.36 -6.34 7.72
CA LEU A 82 2.45 -7.08 8.36
C LEU A 82 2.12 -7.37 9.82
N THR A 83 2.31 -8.62 10.21
CA THR A 83 2.26 -9.04 11.62
C THR A 83 3.52 -9.82 11.96
N PHE A 84 4.11 -9.51 13.10
CA PHE A 84 5.34 -10.14 13.58
C PHE A 84 5.48 -9.96 15.10
N VAL A 85 6.43 -10.65 15.69
CA VAL A 85 6.79 -10.48 17.11
C VAL A 85 8.17 -9.85 17.18
N LEU A 86 8.30 -8.76 17.91
CA LEU A 86 9.55 -8.05 18.14
C LEU A 86 9.82 -7.92 19.63
N SER A 87 10.92 -8.51 20.09
CA SER A 87 11.30 -8.49 21.51
C SER A 87 10.17 -8.92 22.45
N GLY A 88 9.44 -9.96 22.07
CA GLY A 88 8.31 -10.49 22.82
C GLY A 88 6.99 -9.74 22.68
N MET A 89 6.97 -8.66 21.90
CA MET A 89 5.76 -7.85 21.66
C MET A 89 5.12 -8.18 20.32
N PRO A 90 3.84 -8.53 20.27
CA PRO A 90 3.14 -8.73 18.99
C PRO A 90 2.92 -7.38 18.30
N MET A 91 3.37 -7.28 17.08
CA MET A 91 3.34 -6.07 16.25
C MET A 91 2.37 -6.23 15.10
N ALA A 92 1.53 -5.23 14.88
CA ALA A 92 0.64 -5.14 13.73
C ALA A 92 0.88 -3.82 13.01
N VAL A 93 1.32 -3.91 11.76
CA VAL A 93 1.69 -2.73 10.95
C VAL A 93 0.83 -2.67 9.70
N GLU A 94 0.10 -1.59 9.56
CA GLU A 94 -0.61 -1.23 8.33
C GLU A 94 0.25 -0.24 7.54
N LEU A 95 0.49 -0.54 6.27
CA LEU A 95 1.26 0.31 5.37
C LEU A 95 0.32 1.19 4.55
N LYS A 96 0.60 2.47 4.53
CA LYS A 96 -0.17 3.46 3.77
C LYS A 96 0.75 4.44 3.06
N THR A 97 0.30 4.97 1.93
CA THR A 97 0.91 6.14 1.32
C THR A 97 0.71 7.38 2.22
N VAL A 98 1.42 8.46 1.91
CA VAL A 98 1.32 9.73 2.68
C VAL A 98 -0.11 10.23 2.77
N THR A 99 -0.91 10.05 1.72
CA THR A 99 -2.31 10.51 1.63
C THR A 99 -3.35 9.41 1.84
N GLY A 100 -2.93 8.14 1.89
CA GLY A 100 -3.82 7.02 2.06
C GLY A 100 -4.51 7.01 3.43
N ARG A 101 -5.77 6.61 3.49
CA ARG A 101 -6.56 6.53 4.72
C ARG A 101 -6.89 5.09 5.05
N LEU A 102 -7.01 4.80 6.34
CA LEU A 102 -7.53 3.53 6.81
C LEU A 102 -9.01 3.37 6.38
N SER A 103 -9.36 2.17 5.96
CA SER A 103 -10.79 1.82 5.81
C SER A 103 -11.43 1.62 7.19
N PRO A 104 -12.76 1.70 7.30
CA PRO A 104 -13.45 1.39 8.55
C PRO A 104 -13.14 -0.01 9.10
N ASP A 105 -12.97 -0.99 8.23
CA ASP A 105 -12.57 -2.35 8.64
C ASP A 105 -11.15 -2.40 9.21
N GLN A 106 -10.20 -1.69 8.58
CA GLN A 106 -8.83 -1.57 9.08
C GLN A 106 -8.78 -0.88 10.44
N GLU A 107 -9.49 0.24 10.61
CA GLU A 107 -9.59 0.93 11.91
C GLU A 107 -10.15 0.02 13.00
N ARG A 108 -11.23 -0.71 12.69
CA ARG A 108 -11.85 -1.63 13.64
C ARG A 108 -10.90 -2.75 14.05
N VAL A 109 -10.23 -3.40 13.10
CA VAL A 109 -9.32 -4.51 13.37
C VAL A 109 -8.13 -4.04 14.20
N LEU A 110 -7.47 -2.94 13.82
CA LEU A 110 -6.33 -2.40 14.56
C LEU A 110 -6.73 -2.00 15.98
N SER A 111 -7.89 -1.37 16.17
CA SER A 111 -8.40 -1.01 17.51
C SER A 111 -8.62 -2.24 18.39
N ARG A 112 -9.18 -3.31 17.85
CA ARG A 112 -9.38 -4.56 18.58
C ARG A 112 -8.06 -5.26 18.91
N MET A 113 -7.12 -5.26 17.98
CA MET A 113 -5.79 -5.80 18.21
C MET A 113 -5.08 -5.03 19.34
N GLN A 114 -5.11 -3.71 19.30
CA GLN A 114 -4.52 -2.87 20.35
C GLN A 114 -5.14 -3.16 21.72
N ALA A 115 -6.47 -3.27 21.79
CA ALA A 115 -7.16 -3.61 23.04
C ALA A 115 -6.76 -4.99 23.60
N ASN A 116 -6.28 -5.90 22.76
CA ASN A 116 -5.84 -7.24 23.12
C ASN A 116 -4.31 -7.38 23.27
N GLY A 117 -3.58 -6.28 23.35
CA GLY A 117 -2.15 -6.27 23.69
C GLY A 117 -1.21 -6.17 22.49
N TRP A 118 -1.71 -6.05 21.27
CA TRP A 118 -0.88 -5.80 20.10
C TRP A 118 -0.38 -4.35 20.10
N GLN A 119 0.87 -4.16 19.68
CA GLN A 119 1.38 -2.86 19.31
C GLN A 119 0.96 -2.59 17.85
N THR A 120 0.15 -1.56 17.63
CA THR A 120 -0.42 -1.27 16.31
C THR A 120 0.14 0.04 15.77
N TYR A 121 0.54 0.02 14.50
CA TYR A 121 1.12 1.17 13.82
C TYR A 121 0.58 1.32 12.41
N VAL A 122 0.37 2.57 12.00
CA VAL A 122 0.18 2.94 10.60
C VAL A 122 1.48 3.57 10.12
N VAL A 123 2.16 2.92 9.21
CA VAL A 123 3.47 3.33 8.71
C VAL A 123 3.34 3.88 7.29
N ARG A 124 3.83 5.10 7.10
CA ARG A 124 3.72 5.84 5.84
C ARG A 124 5.05 6.06 5.14
N SER A 125 6.17 5.70 5.76
CA SER A 125 7.50 5.78 5.17
C SER A 125 8.41 4.67 5.69
N PHE A 126 9.41 4.33 4.89
CA PHE A 126 10.40 3.33 5.28
C PHE A 126 11.27 3.78 6.46
N ASP A 127 11.59 5.07 6.54
CA ASP A 127 12.36 5.62 7.66
C ASP A 127 11.63 5.47 9.00
N VAL A 128 10.33 5.69 9.03
CA VAL A 128 9.50 5.45 10.21
C VAL A 128 9.50 3.97 10.60
N PHE A 129 9.40 3.07 9.63
CA PHE A 129 9.46 1.64 9.88
C PHE A 129 10.80 1.20 10.48
N LYS A 130 11.91 1.67 9.95
CA LYS A 130 13.25 1.39 10.50
C LYS A 130 13.37 1.89 11.94
N SER A 131 12.91 3.10 12.21
CA SER A 131 12.90 3.68 13.55
C SER A 131 12.09 2.84 14.53
N LEU A 132 10.96 2.31 14.09
CA LEU A 132 10.12 1.41 14.90
C LEU A 132 10.89 0.17 15.34
N LEU A 133 11.64 -0.46 14.44
CA LEU A 133 12.44 -1.64 14.75
C LEU A 133 13.61 -1.31 15.71
N GLU A 134 14.27 -0.18 15.52
CA GLU A 134 15.41 0.25 16.34
C GLU A 134 15.00 0.55 17.79
N VAL A 135 13.89 1.25 17.99
CA VAL A 135 13.40 1.62 19.33
C VAL A 135 13.04 0.37 20.15
N GLN A 136 12.52 -0.65 19.52
CA GLN A 136 12.15 -1.89 20.19
C GLN A 136 13.34 -2.81 20.50
N HIS A 137 14.47 -2.63 19.84
CA HIS A 137 15.71 -3.37 20.09
C HIS A 137 16.61 -2.74 21.15
N ALA A 138 16.35 -1.50 21.46
CA ALA A 138 17.04 -0.83 22.56
C ALA A 138 16.42 -1.22 23.90
#